data_ef77871aa2698748ac0dee763ed99017
#
_entry.id   ef77871aa2698748ac0dee763ed99017
#
_cell.length_a   1.000
_cell.length_b   1.000
_cell.length_c   1.000
_cell.angle_alpha   90.00
_cell.angle_beta   90.00
_cell.angle_gamma   90.00
#
_symmetry.space_group_name_H-M   'P 1'
#
loop_
_entity.id
_entity.type
_entity.pdbx_description
1 polymer ?
#
loop_
_entity_poly.entity_id
_entity_poly.type
_entity_poly.pdbx_seq_one_letter_code
_entity_poly.pdbx_strand_id
1 'polypeptide(L)'
;MNAGMKNGINLLMILVLFISCVQEKEDDNVLSRVEACMELFPDSALSLLSQIDCPECLRGQQRADYALLLTQALDKNYLDSLQSDSLIMIAVEYYKQEGDKLKAGKAYFYYGKVMLLKERFSDAMQAYLE
;
A
#
# COMPACT_ATOMS: atom_id res chain seq x y z
N MET A 1 -28.02 39.37 -0.16
CA MET A 1 -28.11 38.14 0.66
C MET A 1 -27.24 36.95 0.15
N ASN A 2 -26.64 37.03 -1.02
CA ASN A 2 -25.87 35.90 -1.60
C ASN A 2 -24.35 35.94 -1.41
N ALA A 3 -23.78 37.00 -0.84
CA ALA A 3 -22.33 37.10 -0.65
C ALA A 3 -21.80 36.28 0.56
N GLY A 4 -22.57 36.20 1.64
CA GLY A 4 -22.19 35.48 2.86
C GLY A 4 -22.16 33.94 2.69
N MET A 5 -23.05 33.41 1.85
CA MET A 5 -23.18 31.99 1.60
C MET A 5 -22.04 31.45 0.69
N LYS A 6 -21.57 32.27 -0.27
CA LYS A 6 -20.42 31.93 -1.13
C LYS A 6 -19.09 31.89 -0.36
N ASN A 7 -18.92 32.79 0.62
CA ASN A 7 -17.74 32.81 1.46
C ASN A 7 -17.68 31.63 2.43
N GLY A 8 -18.81 31.17 2.96
CA GLY A 8 -18.90 29.98 3.83
C GLY A 8 -18.57 28.69 3.09
N ILE A 9 -19.04 28.54 1.84
CA ILE A 9 -18.75 27.36 1.01
C ILE A 9 -17.27 27.33 0.61
N ASN A 10 -16.67 28.49 0.26
CA ASN A 10 -15.24 28.57 -0.04
C ASN A 10 -14.38 28.24 1.18
N LEU A 11 -14.74 28.72 2.36
CA LEU A 11 -14.00 28.42 3.61
C LEU A 11 -14.09 26.94 3.95
N LEU A 12 -15.24 26.30 3.77
CA LEU A 12 -15.43 24.86 3.99
C LEU A 12 -14.61 24.02 3.00
N MET A 13 -14.57 24.39 1.71
CA MET A 13 -13.74 23.72 0.70
C MET A 13 -12.25 23.83 1.01
N ILE A 14 -11.78 24.98 1.45
CA ILE A 14 -10.38 25.19 1.86
C ILE A 14 -10.05 24.31 3.07
N LEU A 15 -10.92 24.23 4.06
CA LEU A 15 -10.71 23.39 5.24
C LEU A 15 -10.59 21.89 4.89
N VAL A 16 -11.41 21.40 3.98
CA VAL A 16 -11.35 19.99 3.51
C VAL A 16 -10.03 19.69 2.78
N LEU A 17 -9.50 20.63 2.00
CA LEU A 17 -8.21 20.47 1.31
C LEU A 17 -7.04 20.38 2.31
N PHE A 18 -7.07 21.14 3.40
CA PHE A 18 -6.01 21.07 4.43
C PHE A 18 -6.04 19.75 5.20
N ILE A 19 -7.20 19.19 5.51
CA ILE A 19 -7.33 17.91 6.21
C ILE A 19 -6.76 16.78 5.33
N SER A 20 -7.04 16.77 4.03
CA SER A 20 -6.53 15.77 3.09
C SER A 20 -5.00 15.78 3.02
N CYS A 21 -4.36 16.96 3.00
CA CYS A 21 -2.92 17.10 2.90
C CYS A 21 -2.17 16.67 4.19
N VAL A 22 -2.81 16.79 5.35
CA VAL A 22 -2.25 16.34 6.64
C VAL A 22 -2.27 14.82 6.73
N GLN A 23 -3.37 14.20 6.35
CA GLN A 23 -3.52 12.73 6.36
C GLN A 23 -2.50 12.06 5.43
N GLU A 24 -2.30 12.58 4.22
CA GLU A 24 -1.34 12.05 3.26
C GLU A 24 0.10 11.99 3.82
N LYS A 25 0.54 13.03 4.53
CA LYS A 25 1.85 13.06 5.18
C LYS A 25 1.98 12.09 6.35
N GLU A 26 0.90 11.87 7.08
CA GLU A 26 0.88 10.94 8.20
C GLU A 26 0.99 9.49 7.71
N ASP A 27 0.26 9.14 6.66
CA ASP A 27 0.31 7.83 6.02
C ASP A 27 1.69 7.53 5.42
N ASP A 28 2.34 8.51 4.77
CA ASP A 28 3.72 8.40 4.28
C ASP A 28 4.71 8.12 5.42
N ASN A 29 4.56 8.76 6.56
CA ASN A 29 5.39 8.53 7.74
C ASN A 29 5.18 7.10 8.28
N VAL A 30 3.94 6.62 8.35
CA VAL A 30 3.63 5.25 8.78
C VAL A 30 4.26 4.24 7.82
N LEU A 31 4.08 4.37 6.50
CA LEU A 31 4.63 3.45 5.51
C LEU A 31 6.16 3.40 5.54
N SER A 32 6.82 4.55 5.71
CA SER A 32 8.28 4.61 5.85
C SER A 32 8.79 3.89 7.11
N ARG A 33 8.08 4.01 8.23
CA ARG A 33 8.40 3.29 9.46
C ARG A 33 8.18 1.77 9.33
N VAL A 34 7.12 1.38 8.65
CA VAL A 34 6.84 -0.02 8.31
C VAL A 34 7.99 -0.62 7.51
N GLU A 35 8.43 0.07 6.45
CA GLU A 35 9.55 -0.38 5.63
C GLU A 35 10.84 -0.53 6.43
N ALA A 36 11.14 0.42 7.31
CA ALA A 36 12.33 0.40 8.15
C ALA A 36 12.37 -0.74 9.16
N CYS A 37 11.22 -1.17 9.72
CA CYS A 37 11.18 -2.24 10.72
C CYS A 37 10.84 -3.63 10.15
N MET A 38 10.45 -3.72 8.88
CA MET A 38 9.91 -4.93 8.25
C MET A 38 10.79 -6.18 8.40
N GLU A 39 12.10 -6.04 8.27
CA GLU A 39 13.02 -7.18 8.29
C GLU A 39 13.28 -7.71 9.71
N LEU A 40 13.35 -6.82 10.70
CA LEU A 40 13.72 -7.18 12.07
C LEU A 40 12.50 -7.39 12.97
N PHE A 41 11.41 -6.70 12.69
CA PHE A 41 10.20 -6.66 13.53
C PHE A 41 8.93 -6.72 12.68
N PRO A 42 8.68 -7.83 11.95
CA PRO A 42 7.54 -7.93 11.04
C PRO A 42 6.16 -7.86 11.72
N ASP A 43 6.07 -8.27 13.00
CA ASP A 43 4.89 -8.11 13.83
C ASP A 43 4.59 -6.63 14.12
N SER A 44 5.63 -5.85 14.41
CA SER A 44 5.51 -4.39 14.59
C SER A 44 5.15 -3.70 13.27
N ALA A 45 5.70 -4.14 12.16
CA ALA A 45 5.34 -3.65 10.82
C ALA A 45 3.86 -3.87 10.54
N LEU A 46 3.32 -5.05 10.83
CA LEU A 46 1.90 -5.36 10.66
C LEU A 46 1.02 -4.50 11.59
N SER A 47 1.44 -4.30 12.84
CA SER A 47 0.76 -3.42 13.79
C SER A 47 0.72 -1.96 13.31
N LEU A 48 1.81 -1.45 12.73
CA LEU A 48 1.85 -0.10 12.15
C LEU A 48 0.91 0.03 10.94
N LEU A 49 0.87 -0.97 10.06
CA LEU A 49 -0.05 -0.96 8.91
C LEU A 49 -1.52 -0.91 9.34
N SER A 50 -1.86 -1.52 10.47
CA SER A 50 -3.22 -1.48 11.02
C SER A 50 -3.65 -0.11 11.56
N GLN A 51 -2.72 0.85 11.69
CA GLN A 51 -3.01 2.23 12.11
C GLN A 51 -3.50 3.11 10.94
N ILE A 52 -3.41 2.63 9.71
CA ILE A 52 -3.95 3.34 8.54
C ILE A 52 -5.46 3.14 8.50
N ASP A 53 -6.20 4.19 8.82
CA ASP A 53 -7.66 4.13 8.99
C ASP A 53 -8.42 3.76 7.71
N CYS A 54 -7.94 4.23 6.54
CA CYS A 54 -8.60 4.00 5.26
C CYS A 54 -7.60 3.55 4.18
N PRO A 55 -7.13 2.29 4.20
CA PRO A 55 -6.18 1.80 3.20
C PRO A 55 -6.69 1.92 1.75
N GLU A 56 -8.00 1.78 1.54
CA GLU A 56 -8.65 1.94 0.24
C GLU A 56 -8.67 3.39 -0.25
N CYS A 57 -8.47 4.36 0.65
CA CYS A 57 -8.38 5.78 0.30
C CYS A 57 -7.00 6.16 -0.25
N LEU A 58 -5.97 5.37 0.03
CA LEU A 58 -4.61 5.59 -0.49
C LEU A 58 -4.60 5.58 -2.02
N ARG A 59 -3.73 6.40 -2.63
CA ARG A 59 -3.61 6.55 -4.08
C ARG A 59 -2.16 6.50 -4.54
N GLY A 60 -1.97 6.21 -5.81
CA GLY A 60 -0.64 6.23 -6.43
C GLY A 60 0.37 5.38 -5.67
N GLN A 61 1.52 5.98 -5.38
CA GLN A 61 2.63 5.31 -4.69
C GLN A 61 2.25 4.80 -3.30
N GLN A 62 1.52 5.57 -2.50
CA GLN A 62 1.10 5.14 -1.17
C GLN A 62 0.26 3.85 -1.22
N ARG A 63 -0.65 3.76 -2.19
CA ARG A 63 -1.47 2.56 -2.39
C ARG A 63 -0.61 1.35 -2.77
N ALA A 64 0.38 1.55 -3.63
CA ALA A 64 1.31 0.51 -4.05
C ALA A 64 2.26 0.08 -2.92
N ASP A 65 2.81 1.05 -2.17
CA ASP A 65 3.65 0.78 -1.00
C ASP A 65 2.87 0.01 0.07
N TYR A 66 1.65 0.42 0.38
CA TYR A 66 0.78 -0.31 1.31
C TYR A 66 0.54 -1.75 0.87
N ALA A 67 0.19 -1.97 -0.39
CA ALA A 67 -0.08 -3.29 -0.94
C ALA A 67 1.15 -4.21 -0.84
N LEU A 68 2.33 -3.71 -1.19
CA LEU A 68 3.59 -4.43 -1.10
C LEU A 68 3.96 -4.75 0.35
N LEU A 69 3.92 -3.75 1.22
CA LEU A 69 4.31 -3.88 2.62
C LEU A 69 3.35 -4.77 3.41
N LEU A 70 2.03 -4.69 3.16
CA LEU A 70 1.08 -5.58 3.82
C LEU A 70 1.28 -7.03 3.38
N THR A 71 1.46 -7.29 2.09
CA THR A 71 1.74 -8.64 1.59
C THR A 71 3.02 -9.21 2.21
N GLN A 72 4.08 -8.40 2.29
CA GLN A 72 5.34 -8.76 2.93
C GLN A 72 5.17 -9.04 4.43
N ALA A 73 4.45 -8.18 5.15
CA ALA A 73 4.22 -8.34 6.58
C ALA A 73 3.41 -9.61 6.88
N LEU A 74 2.37 -9.90 6.09
CA LEU A 74 1.58 -11.13 6.21
C LEU A 74 2.44 -12.39 6.00
N ASP A 75 3.29 -12.39 4.97
CA ASP A 75 4.22 -13.49 4.69
C ASP A 75 5.19 -13.73 5.85
N LYS A 76 5.83 -12.67 6.34
CA LYS A 76 6.81 -12.77 7.43
C LYS A 76 6.19 -13.16 8.78
N ASN A 77 4.89 -12.93 8.97
CA ASN A 77 4.12 -13.33 10.15
C ASN A 77 3.39 -14.67 9.96
N TYR A 78 3.62 -15.38 8.85
CA TYR A 78 2.98 -16.68 8.52
C TYR A 78 1.44 -16.61 8.48
N LEU A 79 0.90 -15.50 8.02
CA LEU A 79 -0.53 -15.25 7.90
C LEU A 79 -1.03 -15.52 6.46
N ASP A 80 -0.73 -16.68 5.94
CA ASP A 80 -0.95 -17.08 4.54
C ASP A 80 -2.42 -17.00 4.11
N SER A 81 -3.34 -17.30 5.03
CA SER A 81 -4.78 -17.25 4.77
C SER A 81 -5.32 -15.84 4.50
N LEU A 82 -4.57 -14.80 4.86
CA LEU A 82 -4.93 -13.40 4.64
C LEU A 82 -4.32 -12.82 3.36
N GLN A 83 -3.50 -13.59 2.64
CA GLN A 83 -2.87 -13.15 1.40
C GLN A 83 -3.86 -12.93 0.26
N SER A 84 -3.67 -11.84 -0.50
CA SER A 84 -4.53 -11.43 -1.61
C SER A 84 -3.72 -11.15 -2.88
N ASP A 85 -4.05 -11.87 -3.94
CA ASP A 85 -3.46 -11.64 -5.28
C ASP A 85 -3.88 -10.30 -5.87
N SER A 86 -5.12 -9.90 -5.69
CA SER A 86 -5.60 -8.59 -6.16
C SER A 86 -4.92 -7.42 -5.43
N LEU A 87 -4.56 -7.58 -4.15
CA LEU A 87 -3.86 -6.55 -3.41
C LEU A 87 -2.42 -6.37 -3.91
N ILE A 88 -1.64 -7.46 -3.96
CA ILE A 88 -0.24 -7.37 -4.40
C ILE A 88 -0.11 -6.94 -5.87
N MET A 89 -1.10 -7.27 -6.71
CA MET A 89 -1.11 -6.85 -8.10
C MET A 89 -1.11 -5.31 -8.26
N ILE A 90 -1.69 -4.58 -7.31
CA ILE A 90 -1.63 -3.10 -7.28
C ILE A 90 -0.17 -2.62 -7.27
N ALA A 91 0.67 -3.24 -6.45
CA ALA A 91 2.09 -2.91 -6.38
C ALA A 91 2.84 -3.32 -7.65
N VAL A 92 2.57 -4.51 -8.18
CA VAL A 92 3.18 -5.01 -9.43
C VAL A 92 2.92 -4.04 -10.58
N GLU A 93 1.65 -3.68 -10.80
CA GLU A 93 1.26 -2.78 -11.90
C GLU A 93 1.87 -1.39 -11.73
N TYR A 94 1.80 -0.83 -10.54
CA TYR A 94 2.33 0.51 -10.25
C TYR A 94 3.83 0.59 -10.50
N TYR A 95 4.63 -0.28 -9.87
CA TYR A 95 6.10 -0.20 -9.98
C TYR A 95 6.63 -0.62 -11.35
N LYS A 96 5.93 -1.47 -12.06
CA LYS A 96 6.22 -1.77 -13.46
C LYS A 96 6.08 -0.52 -14.34
N GLN A 97 5.02 0.28 -14.14
CA GLN A 97 4.78 1.52 -14.90
C GLN A 97 5.77 2.62 -14.53
N GLU A 98 6.05 2.81 -13.24
CA GLU A 98 6.98 3.83 -12.76
C GLU A 98 8.45 3.52 -13.06
N GLY A 99 8.76 2.27 -13.41
CA GLY A 99 10.12 1.85 -13.75
C GLY A 99 11.05 1.68 -12.53
N ASP A 100 10.52 1.63 -11.32
CA ASP A 100 11.28 1.26 -10.12
C ASP A 100 11.55 -0.25 -10.12
N LYS A 101 12.69 -0.63 -10.69
CA LYS A 101 13.06 -2.04 -10.87
C LYS A 101 13.19 -2.80 -9.56
N LEU A 102 13.65 -2.14 -8.49
CA LEU A 102 13.84 -2.78 -7.19
C LEU A 102 12.49 -3.12 -6.55
N LYS A 103 11.59 -2.13 -6.48
CA LYS A 103 10.25 -2.35 -5.93
C LYS A 103 9.40 -3.24 -6.84
N ALA A 104 9.54 -3.14 -8.15
CA ALA A 104 8.88 -4.04 -9.09
C ALA A 104 9.31 -5.51 -8.88
N GLY A 105 10.62 -5.78 -8.82
CA GLY A 105 11.14 -7.12 -8.55
C GLY A 105 10.65 -7.67 -7.19
N LYS A 106 10.62 -6.83 -6.15
CA LYS A 106 10.08 -7.20 -4.85
C LYS A 106 8.58 -7.52 -4.92
N ALA A 107 7.79 -6.72 -5.67
CA ALA A 107 6.37 -6.95 -5.86
C ALA A 107 6.10 -8.26 -6.63
N TYR A 108 6.84 -8.54 -7.69
CA TYR A 108 6.75 -9.81 -8.41
C TYR A 108 7.13 -11.01 -7.56
N PHE A 109 8.17 -10.89 -6.73
CA PHE A 109 8.55 -11.95 -5.79
C PHE A 109 7.40 -12.31 -4.84
N TYR A 110 6.77 -11.32 -4.21
CA TYR A 110 5.65 -11.57 -3.31
C TYR A 110 4.38 -12.01 -4.05
N TYR A 111 4.15 -11.50 -5.26
CA TYR A 111 3.08 -12.01 -6.11
C TYR A 111 3.27 -13.50 -6.42
N GLY A 112 4.48 -13.92 -6.79
CA GLY A 112 4.82 -15.32 -7.00
C GLY A 112 4.56 -16.19 -5.76
N LYS A 113 4.92 -15.70 -4.55
CA LYS A 113 4.61 -16.41 -3.30
C LYS A 113 3.10 -16.58 -3.08
N VAL A 114 2.31 -15.53 -3.31
CA VAL A 114 0.84 -15.60 -3.21
C VAL A 114 0.26 -16.59 -4.23
N MET A 115 0.82 -16.64 -5.45
CA MET A 115 0.41 -17.63 -6.46
C MET A 115 0.72 -19.06 -6.03
N LEU A 116 1.87 -19.30 -5.39
CA LEU A 116 2.19 -20.62 -4.82
C LEU A 116 1.19 -21.05 -3.74
N LEU A 117 0.81 -20.14 -2.84
CA LEU A 117 -0.20 -20.41 -1.81
C LEU A 117 -1.57 -20.81 -2.41
N LYS A 118 -1.86 -20.29 -3.61
CA LYS A 118 -3.09 -20.60 -4.35
C LYS A 118 -2.93 -21.77 -5.33
N GLU A 119 -1.83 -22.51 -5.27
CA GLU A 119 -1.49 -23.63 -6.15
C GLU A 119 -1.44 -23.26 -7.65
N ARG A 120 -1.28 -21.95 -7.95
CA ARG A 120 -1.14 -21.43 -9.31
C ARG A 120 0.32 -21.42 -9.74
N PHE A 121 0.89 -22.61 -9.92
CA PHE A 121 2.34 -22.80 -10.12
C PHE A 121 2.87 -22.14 -11.39
N SER A 122 2.10 -22.14 -12.48
CA SER A 122 2.50 -21.47 -13.74
C SER A 122 2.65 -19.97 -13.55
N ASP A 123 1.68 -19.35 -12.88
CA ASP A 123 1.70 -17.90 -12.62
C ASP A 123 2.81 -17.51 -11.66
N ALA A 124 3.06 -18.36 -10.66
CA ALA A 124 4.18 -18.15 -9.73
C ALA A 124 5.54 -18.22 -10.46
N MET A 125 5.72 -19.21 -11.33
CA MET A 125 6.95 -19.32 -12.13
C MET A 125 7.14 -18.10 -13.02
N GLN A 126 6.10 -17.66 -13.71
CA GLN A 126 6.16 -16.46 -14.55
C GLN A 126 6.54 -15.22 -13.75
N ALA A 127 5.93 -15.03 -12.56
CA ALA A 127 6.24 -13.90 -11.68
C ALA A 127 7.70 -13.85 -11.25
N TYR A 128 8.35 -15.01 -11.02
CA TYR A 128 9.76 -15.08 -10.64
C TYR A 128 10.75 -14.84 -11.78
N LEU A 129 10.28 -14.80 -13.02
CA LEU A 129 11.11 -14.55 -14.20
C LEU A 129 11.08 -13.07 -14.64
N GLU A 130 10.19 -12.24 -14.06
CA GLU A 130 10.07 -10.79 -14.36
C GLU A 130 11.03 -9.96 -13.50
#